data_d7ba1dc24481df6dd42cb5e995cfe778
#
_entry.id   d7ba1dc24481df6dd42cb5e995cfe778
#
_cell.length_a   1.000
_cell.length_b   1.000
_cell.length_c   1.000
_cell.angle_alpha   90.00
_cell.angle_beta   90.00
_cell.angle_gamma   90.00
#
_symmetry.space_group_name_H-M   'P 1'
#
loop_
_entity.id
_entity.type
_entity.pdbx_description
1 polymer ?
#
loop_
_entity_poly.entity_id
_entity_poly.type
_entity_poly.pdbx_seq_one_letter_code
_entity_poly.pdbx_strand_id
1 'polypeptide(L)' 'MFMFENKKILITGGTGSLGSALTKTLLDNNADTIRIFSRDELKQSQMDENFNDSRLRFLIGDIRDKERLIKSMED' A
#
# COMPACT_ATOMS: atom_id res chain seq x y z
N MET A 1 0.74 7.72 -6.56
CA MET A 1 0.69 8.62 -5.39
C MET A 1 0.93 7.85 -4.11
N PHE A 2 1.66 8.43 -3.20
CA PHE A 2 1.81 7.88 -1.86
C PHE A 2 1.83 9.00 -0.83
N MET A 3 1.48 8.65 0.41
CA MET A 3 1.41 9.62 1.51
C MET A 3 2.07 9.03 2.75
N PHE A 4 2.68 9.90 3.56
CA PHE A 4 3.35 9.52 4.81
C PHE A 4 2.63 10.13 6.01
N GLU A 5 2.57 9.37 7.09
CA GLU A 5 2.14 9.88 8.38
C GLU A 5 2.72 9.01 9.48
N ASN A 6 3.68 9.55 10.24
CA ASN A 6 4.30 8.85 11.39
C ASN A 6 4.83 7.45 11.01
N LYS A 7 5.54 7.35 9.89
CA LYS A 7 6.08 6.10 9.35
C LYS A 7 5.01 5.15 8.80
N LYS A 8 3.76 5.58 8.75
CA LYS A 8 2.69 4.90 8.04
C LYS A 8 2.63 5.47 6.63
N ILE A 9 2.58 4.61 5.64
CA ILE A 9 2.67 5.02 4.25
C ILE A 9 1.48 4.46 3.49
N LEU A 10 0.83 5.31 2.72
CA LEU A 10 -0.25 4.88 1.83
C LEU A 10 0.22 5.01 0.38
N ILE A 11 0.11 3.93 -0.36
CA ILE A 11 0.43 3.91 -1.79
C ILE A 11 -0.84 3.63 -2.56
N THR A 12 -1.25 4.54 -3.42
CA THR A 12 -2.41 4.33 -4.28
C THR A 12 -1.94 3.82 -5.63
N GLY A 13 -2.66 2.82 -6.16
CA GLY A 13 -2.25 2.16 -7.40
C GLY A 13 -0.96 1.37 -7.25
N GLY A 14 -0.67 0.90 -6.04
CA GLY A 14 0.63 0.35 -5.68
C GLY A 14 0.91 -1.07 -6.13
N THR A 15 0.04 -1.68 -6.92
CA THR A 15 0.23 -3.08 -7.35
C THR A 15 0.97 -3.22 -8.68
N GLY A 16 1.26 -2.11 -9.35
CA GLY A 16 2.04 -2.14 -10.59
C GLY A 16 3.55 -2.22 -10.32
N SER A 17 4.34 -2.21 -11.37
CA SER A 17 5.80 -2.33 -11.26
C SER A 17 6.43 -1.23 -10.41
N LEU A 18 5.97 0.02 -10.61
CA LEU A 18 6.49 1.16 -9.84
C LEU A 18 6.11 1.03 -8.37
N GLY A 19 4.86 0.67 -8.10
CA GLY A 19 4.39 0.48 -6.73
C GLY A 19 5.13 -0.63 -6.01
N SER A 20 5.41 -1.73 -6.70
CA SER A 20 6.17 -2.83 -6.12
C SER A 20 7.60 -2.43 -5.80
N ALA A 21 8.25 -1.70 -6.71
CA ALA A 21 9.62 -1.24 -6.49
C ALA A 21 9.67 -0.26 -5.31
N LEU A 22 8.70 0.66 -5.23
CA LEU A 22 8.62 1.61 -4.13
C LEU A 22 8.38 0.88 -2.80
N THR A 23 7.50 -0.09 -2.78
CA THR A 23 7.20 -0.88 -1.59
C THR A 23 8.46 -1.58 -1.07
N LYS A 24 9.23 -2.19 -1.97
CA LYS A 24 10.47 -2.85 -1.60
C LYS A 24 11.45 -1.85 -0.96
N THR A 25 11.61 -0.69 -1.58
CA THR A 25 12.48 0.35 -1.05
C THR A 25 12.06 0.79 0.33
N LEU A 26 10.77 0.99 0.54
CA LEU A 26 10.24 1.42 1.84
C LEU A 26 10.42 0.35 2.91
N LEU A 27 10.21 -0.91 2.57
CA LEU A 27 10.43 -2.00 3.51
C LEU A 27 11.92 -2.10 3.89
N ASP A 28 12.81 -1.91 2.93
CA ASP A 28 14.25 -1.94 3.16
C ASP A 28 14.70 -0.76 4.04
N ASN A 29 13.91 0.31 4.07
CA ASN A 29 14.19 1.49 4.88
C ASN A 29 13.38 1.56 6.18
N ASN A 30 12.93 0.41 6.65
CA ASN A 30 12.30 0.25 7.96
C ASN A 30 10.96 0.99 8.13
N ALA A 31 10.14 1.02 7.09
CA ALA A 31 8.77 1.52 7.23
C ALA A 31 8.00 0.66 8.23
N ASP A 32 7.17 1.27 9.06
CA ASP A 32 6.38 0.54 10.06
C ASP A 32 5.19 -0.18 9.44
N THR A 33 4.46 0.52 8.61
CA THR A 33 3.26 -0.02 7.97
C THR A 33 3.11 0.60 6.59
N ILE A 34 2.85 -0.23 5.60
CA ILE A 34 2.60 0.22 4.24
C ILE A 34 1.21 -0.25 3.84
N ARG A 35 0.33 0.68 3.55
CA ARG A 35 -1.01 0.39 3.07
C ARG A 35 -1.06 0.59 1.57
N ILE A 36 -1.50 -0.44 0.86
CA ILE A 36 -1.57 -0.43 -0.60
C ILE A 36 -3.04 -0.40 -1.01
N PHE A 37 -3.43 0.68 -1.64
CA PHE A 37 -4.81 0.91 -2.05
C PHE A 37 -4.91 0.78 -3.57
N SER A 38 -5.68 -0.19 -4.03
CA SER A 38 -5.87 -0.41 -5.45
C SER A 38 -7.21 -1.09 -5.73
N ARG A 39 -7.58 -1.15 -6.99
CA ARG A 39 -8.80 -1.82 -7.41
C ARG A 39 -8.55 -3.25 -7.90
N ASP A 40 -7.31 -3.66 -7.98
CA ASP A 40 -6.94 -4.96 -8.56
C ASP A 40 -6.62 -5.96 -7.45
N GLU A 41 -7.63 -6.71 -7.06
CA GLU A 41 -7.50 -7.71 -6.00
C GLU A 41 -6.53 -8.82 -6.35
N LEU A 42 -6.51 -9.25 -7.62
CA LEU A 42 -5.60 -10.31 -8.03
C LEU A 42 -4.15 -9.90 -7.91
N LYS A 43 -3.83 -8.69 -8.36
CA LYS A 43 -2.46 -8.17 -8.25
C LYS A 43 -2.07 -7.96 -6.80
N GLN A 44 -2.99 -7.54 -5.95
CA GLN A 44 -2.71 -7.42 -4.52
C GLN A 44 -2.36 -8.78 -3.91
N SER A 45 -3.10 -9.80 -4.28
CA SER A 45 -2.85 -11.15 -3.79
C SER A 45 -1.47 -11.65 -4.21
N GLN A 46 -1.10 -11.41 -5.47
CA GLN A 46 0.21 -11.78 -5.98
C GLN A 46 1.33 -11.03 -5.26
N MET A 47 1.12 -9.75 -5.03
CA MET A 47 2.09 -8.91 -4.32
C MET A 47 2.26 -9.36 -2.88
N ASP A 48 1.17 -9.70 -2.21
CA ASP A 48 1.21 -10.20 -0.84
C ASP A 48 2.05 -11.48 -0.74
N GLU A 49 1.85 -12.41 -1.68
CA GLU A 49 2.65 -13.62 -1.74
C GLU A 49 4.13 -13.33 -1.98
N ASN A 50 4.41 -12.40 -2.90
CA ASN A 50 5.79 -12.11 -3.27
C ASN A 50 6.58 -11.45 -2.15
N PHE A 51 5.98 -10.51 -1.44
CA PHE A 51 6.65 -9.83 -0.34
C PHE A 51 6.58 -10.62 0.95
N ASN A 52 5.44 -11.24 1.22
CA ASN A 52 5.22 -12.02 2.44
C ASN A 52 5.67 -11.27 3.69
N ASP A 53 5.25 -10.02 3.82
CA ASP A 53 5.69 -9.13 4.89
C ASP A 53 4.49 -8.63 5.68
N SER A 54 4.49 -8.83 6.99
CA SER A 54 3.36 -8.48 7.86
C SER A 54 3.13 -6.98 7.99
N ARG A 55 4.07 -6.16 7.53
CA ARG A 55 3.91 -4.71 7.54
C ARG A 55 3.01 -4.20 6.43
N LEU A 56 2.72 -5.05 5.43
CA LEU A 56 1.86 -4.67 4.32
C LEU A 56 0.38 -4.84 4.68
N ARG A 57 -0.42 -3.87 4.29
CA ARG A 57 -1.87 -3.91 4.43
C ARG A 57 -2.46 -3.59 3.06
N PHE A 58 -3.36 -4.43 2.60
CA PHE A 58 -3.97 -4.27 1.29
C PHE A 58 -5.42 -3.83 1.43
N LEU A 59 -5.78 -2.79 0.70
CA LEU A 59 -7.11 -2.20 0.74
C LEU A 59 -7.66 -2.13 -0.68
N ILE A 60 -8.88 -2.62 -0.85
CA ILE A 60 -9.54 -2.60 -2.16
C ILE A 60 -10.46 -1.40 -2.23
N GLY A 61 -10.36 -0.64 -3.31
CA GLY A 61 -11.24 0.49 -3.51
C GLY A 61 -10.80 1.39 -4.65
N ASP A 62 -11.58 2.44 -4.86
CA ASP A 62 -11.33 3.43 -5.89
C ASP A 62 -10.67 4.65 -5.26
N ILE A 63 -9.58 5.12 -5.86
CA ILE A 63 -8.85 6.30 -5.37
C ILE A 63 -9.74 7.54 -5.30
N ARG A 64 -10.86 7.56 -6.03
CA ARG A 64 -11.81 8.66 -5.98
C ARG A 64 -12.66 8.67 -4.70
N ASP A 65 -12.63 7.60 -3.93
CA ASP A 65 -13.34 7.50 -2.66
C ASP A 65 -12.49 8.11 -1.55
N LYS A 66 -12.64 9.41 -1.34
CA LYS A 66 -11.85 10.17 -0.37
C LYS A 66 -12.01 9.68 1.06
N GLU A 67 -13.22 9.27 1.41
CA GLU A 67 -13.49 8.79 2.78
C GLU A 67 -12.70 7.53 3.08
N ARG A 68 -12.63 6.60 2.13
CA ARG A 68 -11.85 5.39 2.31
C ARG A 68 -10.36 5.69 2.41
N LEU A 69 -9.87 6.63 1.60
CA LEU A 69 -8.47 7.03 1.66
C LEU A 69 -8.12 7.61 3.03
N ILE A 70 -8.97 8.48 3.54
CA ILE A 70 -8.76 9.09 4.86
C ILE A 70 -8.75 8.02 5.93
N LYS A 71 -9.72 7.11 5.91
CA LYS A 71 -9.77 6.01 6.88
C LYS A 71 -8.56 5.10 6.79
N SER A 72 -8.03 4.89 5.59
CA SER A 72 -6.83 4.08 5.40
C SER A 72 -5.63 4.62 6.16
N MET A 73 -5.61 5.93 6.41
CA MET A 73 -4.50 6.57 7.09
C MET A 73 -4.70 6.72 8.59
N GLU A 74 -5.92 6.52 9.08
CA GLU A 74 -6.23 6.76 10.50
C GLU A 74 -5.63 5.72 11.43
N ASP A 75 -5.39 4.54 10.94
CA ASP A 75 -4.91 3.49 11.79
C ASP A 75 -3.60 2.89 11.29
#